data_9b355a6798b3edea5626c205e545e8ce
#
_entry.id   9b355a6798b3edea5626c205e545e8ce
#
_cell.length_a   1.000
_cell.length_b   1.000
_cell.length_c   1.000
_cell.angle_alpha   90.00
_cell.angle_beta   90.00
_cell.angle_gamma   90.00
#
_symmetry.space_group_name_H-M   'P 1'
#
loop_
_entity.id
_entity.type
_entity.pdbx_description
1 polymer ?
#
loop_
_entity_poly.entity_id
_entity_poly.type
_entity_poly.pdbx_seq_one_letter_code
_entity_poly.pdbx_strand_id
1 'polypeptide(L)'
;MLSCFIQWRNLLRGSKSAQIGISGLVSITDIALANNTVSIIINGEMAKKLCYRFKVDPRRSAALLSTFSSIFQGLIPYGAQMLIVTGFTAGAVSPLEVLPYTWFLYLLAISAIVSIFVPFSDGFIRKDPWNYEHETAQSKVDALAK
;
A
#
# COMPACT_ATOMS: atom_id res chain seq x y z
N MET A 1 11.92 -6.80 -16.26
CA MET A 1 10.82 -6.20 -15.52
C MET A 1 9.44 -6.76 -15.91
N LEU A 2 9.10 -6.83 -17.20
CA LEU A 2 7.81 -7.40 -17.65
C LEU A 2 7.59 -8.87 -17.26
N SER A 3 8.60 -9.70 -17.29
CA SER A 3 8.49 -11.15 -17.02
C SER A 3 8.14 -11.43 -15.54
N CYS A 4 8.68 -10.67 -14.59
CA CYS A 4 8.35 -10.77 -13.18
C CYS A 4 6.88 -10.38 -12.95
N PHE A 5 6.41 -9.41 -13.71
CA PHE A 5 5.03 -8.91 -13.67
C PHE A 5 4.01 -9.96 -14.17
N ILE A 6 4.38 -10.73 -15.20
CA ILE A 6 3.52 -11.79 -15.75
C ILE A 6 3.40 -12.96 -14.76
N GLN A 7 4.46 -13.27 -14.04
CA GLN A 7 4.47 -14.36 -13.05
C GLN A 7 3.66 -14.01 -11.80
N TRP A 8 3.72 -12.75 -11.34
CA TRP A 8 2.85 -12.24 -10.28
C TRP A 8 1.36 -12.29 -10.65
N ARG A 9 1.05 -12.07 -11.92
CA ARG A 9 -0.30 -12.12 -12.45
C ARG A 9 -0.99 -13.48 -12.27
N ASN A 10 -0.25 -14.56 -12.34
CA ASN A 10 -0.78 -15.92 -12.20
C ASN A 10 -1.01 -16.34 -10.73
N LEU A 11 -0.32 -15.68 -9.78
CA LEU A 11 -0.49 -15.90 -8.35
C LEU A 11 -1.77 -15.23 -7.80
N LEU A 12 -2.27 -14.20 -8.48
CA LEU A 12 -3.40 -13.38 -8.02
C LEU A 12 -4.72 -13.93 -8.58
N ARG A 13 -5.25 -14.99 -8.00
CA ARG A 13 -6.50 -15.64 -8.44
C ARG A 13 -7.78 -15.19 -7.71
N GLY A 14 -7.73 -14.17 -6.84
CA GLY A 14 -8.89 -13.71 -6.08
C GLY A 14 -8.72 -12.30 -5.52
N SER A 15 -9.81 -11.70 -5.03
CA SER A 15 -9.82 -10.36 -4.42
C SER A 15 -8.82 -10.23 -3.24
N LYS A 16 -8.69 -11.26 -2.40
CA LYS A 16 -7.73 -11.29 -1.29
C LYS A 16 -6.29 -11.33 -1.78
N SER A 17 -6.02 -12.14 -2.79
CA SER A 17 -4.69 -12.23 -3.40
C SER A 17 -4.27 -10.93 -4.06
N ALA A 18 -5.21 -10.20 -4.68
CA ALA A 18 -4.94 -8.87 -5.23
C ALA A 18 -4.55 -7.86 -4.15
N GLN A 19 -5.22 -7.90 -3.00
CA GLN A 19 -4.90 -7.05 -1.85
C GLN A 19 -3.49 -7.34 -1.30
N ILE A 20 -3.14 -8.61 -1.14
CA ILE A 20 -1.78 -9.03 -0.74
C ILE A 20 -0.76 -8.59 -1.79
N GLY A 21 -1.09 -8.71 -3.06
CA GLY A 21 -0.24 -8.26 -4.16
C GLY A 21 0.04 -6.75 -4.13
N ILE A 22 -0.97 -5.94 -3.92
CA ILE A 22 -0.85 -4.48 -3.80
C ILE A 22 0.00 -4.14 -2.56
N SER A 23 -0.27 -4.78 -1.43
CA SER A 23 0.47 -4.55 -0.19
C SER A 23 1.94 -4.93 -0.33
N GLY A 24 2.25 -6.07 -0.94
CA GLY A 24 3.62 -6.51 -1.19
C GLY A 24 4.36 -5.60 -2.16
N LEU A 25 3.70 -5.14 -3.22
CA LEU A 25 4.30 -4.24 -4.21
C LEU A 25 4.71 -2.91 -3.57
N VAL A 26 3.80 -2.27 -2.81
CA VAL A 26 4.10 -1.01 -2.14
C VAL A 26 5.18 -1.16 -1.09
N SER A 27 5.20 -2.28 -0.36
CA SER A 27 6.22 -2.56 0.64
C SER A 27 7.63 -2.64 0.04
N ILE A 28 7.77 -3.36 -1.07
CA ILE A 28 9.06 -3.50 -1.79
C ILE A 28 9.50 -2.15 -2.34
N THR A 29 8.57 -1.39 -2.93
CA THR A 29 8.89 -0.06 -3.48
C THR A 29 9.27 0.92 -2.38
N ASP A 30 8.64 0.84 -1.23
CA ASP A 30 8.92 1.70 -0.08
C ASP A 30 10.30 1.43 0.53
N ILE A 31 10.67 0.15 0.65
CA ILE A 31 12.02 -0.25 1.06
C ILE A 31 13.06 0.30 0.08
N ALA A 32 12.79 0.26 -1.22
CA ALA A 32 13.74 0.73 -2.22
C ALA A 32 13.91 2.26 -2.25
N LEU A 33 12.81 3.00 -2.03
CA LEU A 33 12.77 4.46 -2.18
C LEU A 33 12.87 5.20 -0.84
N ALA A 34 12.58 4.54 0.28
CA ALA A 34 12.48 5.11 1.63
C ALA A 34 11.58 6.36 1.70
N ASN A 35 10.58 6.44 0.81
CA ASN A 35 9.69 7.58 0.67
C ASN A 35 8.26 7.14 0.38
N ASN A 36 7.39 7.27 1.38
CA ASN A 36 5.98 6.91 1.34
C ASN A 36 5.22 7.58 0.16
N THR A 37 5.39 8.90 0.00
CA THR A 37 4.66 9.65 -1.02
C THR A 37 4.99 9.15 -2.42
N VAL A 38 6.26 8.98 -2.71
CA VAL A 38 6.73 8.49 -4.02
C VAL A 38 6.27 7.05 -4.25
N SER A 39 6.35 6.19 -3.23
CA SER A 39 5.89 4.80 -3.30
C SER A 39 4.40 4.73 -3.62
N ILE A 40 3.56 5.54 -2.97
CA ILE A 40 2.12 5.57 -3.22
C ILE A 40 1.80 6.07 -4.63
N ILE A 41 2.47 7.11 -5.10
CA ILE A 41 2.25 7.66 -6.46
C ILE A 41 2.61 6.63 -7.52
N ILE A 42 3.77 5.99 -7.41
CA ILE A 42 4.24 4.99 -8.40
C ILE A 42 3.32 3.77 -8.41
N ASN A 43 2.93 3.28 -7.24
CA ASN A 43 2.10 2.08 -7.14
C ASN A 43 0.60 2.36 -7.32
N GLY A 44 0.17 3.62 -7.24
CA GLY A 44 -1.24 4.00 -7.33
C GLY A 44 -1.89 3.60 -8.65
N GLU A 45 -1.24 3.84 -9.78
CA GLU A 45 -1.75 3.43 -11.09
C GLU A 45 -1.83 1.91 -11.25
N MET A 46 -0.84 1.21 -10.67
CA MET A 46 -0.80 -0.24 -10.70
C MET A 46 -1.90 -0.84 -9.83
N ALA A 47 -2.08 -0.30 -8.63
CA ALA A 47 -3.15 -0.68 -7.72
C ALA A 47 -4.52 -0.42 -8.36
N LYS A 48 -4.71 0.71 -9.04
CA LYS A 48 -5.93 1.03 -9.79
C LYS A 48 -6.24 -0.05 -10.83
N LYS A 49 -5.28 -0.43 -11.68
CA LYS A 49 -5.43 -1.50 -12.67
C LYS A 49 -5.79 -2.85 -12.05
N LEU A 50 -5.19 -3.18 -10.90
CA LEU A 50 -5.50 -4.40 -10.16
C LEU A 50 -6.92 -4.36 -9.57
N CYS A 51 -7.35 -3.20 -9.04
CA CYS A 51 -8.71 -3.00 -8.52
C CYS A 51 -9.77 -3.29 -9.59
N TYR A 52 -9.61 -2.72 -10.78
CA TYR A 52 -10.55 -2.96 -11.90
C TYR A 52 -10.57 -4.41 -12.32
N ARG A 53 -9.42 -5.05 -12.39
CA ARG A 53 -9.30 -6.43 -12.85
C ARG A 53 -9.92 -7.44 -11.88
N PHE A 54 -9.71 -7.23 -10.58
CA PHE A 54 -10.15 -8.17 -9.54
C PHE A 54 -11.41 -7.72 -8.80
N LYS A 55 -12.03 -6.61 -9.24
CA LYS A 55 -13.21 -6.00 -8.63
C LYS A 55 -13.03 -5.74 -7.12
N VAL A 56 -11.84 -5.28 -6.76
CA VAL A 56 -11.52 -4.82 -5.39
C VAL A 56 -11.90 -3.36 -5.29
N ASP A 57 -12.58 -2.98 -4.20
CA ASP A 57 -12.95 -1.58 -3.98
C ASP A 57 -11.71 -0.68 -3.92
N PRO A 58 -11.63 0.39 -4.74
CA PRO A 58 -10.50 1.31 -4.76
C PRO A 58 -10.22 1.96 -3.41
N ARG A 59 -11.25 2.23 -2.61
CA ARG A 59 -11.12 2.79 -1.26
C ARG A 59 -10.30 1.86 -0.35
N ARG A 60 -10.56 0.56 -0.45
CA ARG A 60 -9.84 -0.46 0.32
C ARG A 60 -8.38 -0.59 -0.14
N SER A 61 -8.16 -0.54 -1.45
CA SER A 61 -6.80 -0.57 -1.99
C SER A 61 -5.99 0.65 -1.61
N ALA A 62 -6.60 1.84 -1.61
CA ALA A 62 -5.95 3.07 -1.16
C ALA A 62 -5.59 3.01 0.33
N ALA A 63 -6.48 2.48 1.16
CA ALA A 63 -6.20 2.28 2.59
C ALA A 63 -5.04 1.30 2.80
N LEU A 64 -4.99 0.19 2.08
CA LEU A 64 -3.89 -0.78 2.14
C LEU A 64 -2.57 -0.18 1.69
N LEU A 65 -2.56 0.55 0.55
CA LEU A 65 -1.38 1.26 0.07
C LEU A 65 -0.82 2.19 1.13
N SER A 66 -1.66 3.04 1.71
CA SER A 66 -1.26 4.01 2.73
C SER A 66 -0.76 3.33 4.01
N THR A 67 -1.47 2.32 4.49
CA THR A 67 -1.13 1.63 5.74
C THR A 67 0.19 0.87 5.61
N PHE A 68 0.36 0.07 4.55
CA PHE A 68 1.58 -0.71 4.37
C PHE A 68 2.78 0.19 4.10
N SER A 69 2.63 1.25 3.31
CA SER A 69 3.70 2.21 3.08
C SER A 69 4.13 2.89 4.39
N SER A 70 3.19 3.31 5.23
CA SER A 70 3.50 3.91 6.54
C SER A 70 4.23 2.97 7.49
N ILE A 71 3.85 1.67 7.51
CA ILE A 71 4.49 0.64 8.33
C ILE A 71 5.95 0.46 7.91
N PHE A 72 6.17 0.23 6.61
CA PHE A 72 7.52 -0.04 6.11
C PHE A 72 8.42 1.18 6.22
N GLN A 73 7.92 2.38 5.92
CA GLN A 73 8.68 3.61 6.09
C GLN A 73 9.10 3.83 7.56
N GLY A 74 8.23 3.52 8.51
CA GLY A 74 8.55 3.64 9.94
C GLY A 74 9.53 2.60 10.45
N LEU A 75 9.65 1.44 9.77
CA LEU A 75 10.58 0.36 10.13
C LEU A 75 11.95 0.51 9.46
N ILE A 76 12.08 1.33 8.41
CA ILE A 76 13.35 1.50 7.69
C ILE A 76 14.30 2.40 8.49
N PRO A 77 15.47 1.91 8.90
CA PRO A 77 16.40 2.67 9.75
C PRO A 77 17.05 3.86 9.03
N TYR A 78 17.09 3.86 7.70
CA TYR A 78 17.57 4.96 6.86
C TYR A 78 16.44 5.87 6.36
N GLY A 79 15.20 5.63 6.78
CA GLY A 79 14.07 6.49 6.46
C GLY A 79 14.15 7.85 7.15
N ALA A 80 13.53 8.87 6.52
CA ALA A 80 13.54 10.24 7.03
C ALA A 80 13.06 10.34 8.49
N GLN A 81 12.11 9.52 8.89
CA GLN A 81 11.57 9.50 10.26
C GLN A 81 12.64 9.10 11.28
N MET A 82 13.39 8.04 11.01
CA MET A 82 14.47 7.57 11.90
C MET A 82 15.65 8.53 11.92
N LEU A 83 15.98 9.14 10.78
CA LEU A 83 17.04 10.15 10.72
C LEU A 83 16.69 11.41 11.53
N ILE A 84 15.43 11.82 11.53
CA ILE A 84 14.94 12.94 12.35
C ILE A 84 15.10 12.61 13.85
N VAL A 85 14.70 11.41 14.29
CA VAL A 85 14.87 10.98 15.69
C VAL A 85 16.34 11.00 16.10
N THR A 86 17.22 10.48 15.26
CA THR A 86 18.68 10.50 15.50
C THR A 86 19.22 11.92 15.54
N GLY A 87 18.71 12.81 14.69
CA GLY A 87 19.09 14.23 14.67
C GLY A 87 18.69 14.95 15.96
N PHE A 88 17.49 14.72 16.49
CA PHE A 88 17.02 15.31 17.74
C PHE A 88 17.80 14.81 18.97
N THR A 89 18.29 13.60 18.94
CA THR A 89 19.12 13.02 20.01
C THR A 89 20.60 13.36 19.86
N ALA A 90 20.95 14.23 18.90
CA ALA A 90 22.35 14.57 18.58
C ALA A 90 23.25 13.34 18.33
N GLY A 91 22.68 12.27 17.79
CA GLY A 91 23.38 11.02 17.52
C GLY A 91 23.58 10.11 18.75
N ALA A 92 23.00 10.45 19.89
CA ALA A 92 23.14 9.65 21.11
C ALA A 92 22.40 8.29 21.02
N VAL A 93 21.38 8.19 20.13
CA VAL A 93 20.57 6.98 19.94
C VAL A 93 20.66 6.54 18.49
N SER A 94 21.00 5.27 18.27
CA SER A 94 21.03 4.66 16.93
C SER A 94 19.60 4.39 16.42
N PRO A 95 19.33 4.57 15.11
CA PRO A 95 18.03 4.18 14.52
C PRO A 95 17.64 2.74 14.82
N LEU A 96 18.60 1.83 14.88
CA LEU A 96 18.36 0.41 15.18
C LEU A 96 17.91 0.16 16.62
N GLU A 97 18.34 1.01 17.56
CA GLU A 97 17.94 0.91 18.97
C GLU A 97 16.50 1.39 19.20
N VAL A 98 15.98 2.25 18.32
CA VAL A 98 14.62 2.75 18.40
C VAL A 98 13.60 1.73 17.89
N LEU A 99 13.98 0.90 16.92
CA LEU A 99 13.08 -0.07 16.28
C LEU A 99 12.30 -0.98 17.26
N PRO A 100 12.90 -1.58 18.29
CA PRO A 100 12.16 -2.41 19.24
C PRO A 100 11.09 -1.67 20.03
N TYR A 101 11.21 -0.36 20.15
CA TYR A 101 10.27 0.47 20.91
C TYR A 101 9.11 0.99 20.07
N THR A 102 9.08 0.72 18.76
CA THR A 102 8.00 1.14 17.85
C THR A 102 6.80 0.17 17.88
N TRP A 103 6.30 -0.14 19.07
CA TRP A 103 5.17 -1.08 19.28
C TRP A 103 3.94 -0.75 18.46
N PHE A 104 3.70 0.54 18.22
CA PHE A 104 2.58 1.00 17.40
C PHE A 104 2.64 0.45 15.98
N LEU A 105 3.81 0.44 15.35
CA LEU A 105 3.99 -0.06 13.98
C LEU A 105 3.76 -1.57 13.89
N TYR A 106 4.20 -2.33 14.89
CA TYR A 106 3.95 -3.77 14.95
C TYR A 106 2.46 -4.07 15.11
N LEU A 107 1.77 -3.36 16.00
CA LEU A 107 0.32 -3.50 16.17
C LEU A 107 -0.44 -3.10 14.91
N LEU A 108 0.00 -2.03 14.24
CA LEU A 108 -0.58 -1.57 12.98
C LEU A 108 -0.39 -2.63 11.88
N ALA A 109 0.79 -3.25 11.80
CA ALA A 109 1.08 -4.32 10.84
C ALA A 109 0.17 -5.54 11.07
N ILE A 110 0.02 -5.98 12.31
CA ILE A 110 -0.86 -7.09 12.68
C ILE A 110 -2.31 -6.73 12.32
N SER A 111 -2.78 -5.54 12.67
CA SER A 111 -4.12 -5.06 12.34
C SER A 111 -4.37 -5.02 10.83
N ALA A 112 -3.40 -4.55 10.04
CA ALA A 112 -3.49 -4.49 8.59
C ALA A 112 -3.59 -5.90 7.97
N ILE A 113 -2.78 -6.85 8.45
CA ILE A 113 -2.83 -8.24 8.00
C ILE A 113 -4.19 -8.87 8.36
N VAL A 114 -4.64 -8.70 9.61
CA VAL A 114 -5.94 -9.20 10.05
C VAL A 114 -7.07 -8.61 9.19
N SER A 115 -7.01 -7.33 8.85
CA SER A 115 -8.00 -6.65 8.00
C SER A 115 -8.09 -7.24 6.58
N ILE A 116 -7.02 -7.82 6.04
CA ILE A 116 -7.06 -8.51 4.74
C ILE A 116 -7.85 -9.82 4.84
N PHE A 117 -7.69 -10.55 5.94
CA PHE A 117 -8.33 -11.86 6.13
C PHE A 117 -9.75 -11.75 6.67
N VAL A 118 -9.99 -10.81 7.60
CA VAL A 118 -11.30 -10.57 8.20
C VAL A 118 -11.94 -9.34 7.54
N PRO A 119 -13.03 -9.51 6.79
CA PRO A 119 -13.68 -8.41 6.07
C PRO A 119 -14.48 -7.50 7.00
N PHE A 120 -13.84 -6.97 8.04
CA PHE A 120 -14.48 -6.10 9.03
C PHE A 120 -15.01 -4.80 8.41
N SER A 121 -14.31 -4.29 7.41
CA SER A 121 -14.68 -3.07 6.68
C SER A 121 -15.70 -3.29 5.56
N ASP A 122 -16.01 -4.54 5.21
CA ASP A 122 -16.92 -4.84 4.09
C ASP A 122 -18.37 -4.44 4.38
N GLY A 123 -18.75 -4.27 5.64
CA GLY A 123 -20.07 -3.82 6.02
C GLY A 123 -20.40 -2.42 5.51
N PHE A 124 -19.44 -1.52 5.47
CA PHE A 124 -19.59 -0.17 4.94
C PHE A 124 -19.54 -0.16 3.41
N ILE A 125 -18.61 -0.91 2.81
CA ILE A 125 -18.43 -1.03 1.36
C ILE A 125 -19.64 -1.71 0.71
N ARG A 126 -20.27 -2.68 1.38
CA ARG A 126 -21.49 -3.35 0.88
C ARG A 126 -22.72 -2.45 0.85
N LYS A 127 -22.77 -1.41 1.69
CA LYS A 127 -23.87 -0.43 1.70
C LYS A 127 -23.78 0.57 0.55
N ASP A 128 -22.57 0.85 0.08
CA ASP A 128 -22.29 1.80 -1.01
C ASP A 128 -21.22 1.20 -1.94
N PRO A 129 -21.60 0.25 -2.83
CA PRO A 129 -20.65 -0.39 -3.73
C PRO A 129 -20.11 0.61 -4.74
N TRP A 130 -18.79 0.53 -4.99
CA TRP A 130 -18.14 1.41 -5.97
C TRP A 130 -18.67 1.20 -7.38
N ASN A 131 -19.10 2.27 -8.03
CA ASN A 131 -19.55 2.22 -9.41
C ASN A 131 -18.35 2.40 -10.37
N TYR A 132 -17.88 1.28 -10.92
CA TYR A 132 -16.75 1.26 -11.87
C TYR A 132 -17.07 1.87 -13.24
N GLU A 133 -18.36 2.07 -13.58
CA GLU A 133 -18.78 2.56 -14.90
C GLU A 133 -18.47 4.06 -15.09
N HIS A 134 -18.67 4.87 -14.06
CA HIS A 134 -18.39 6.30 -14.12
C HIS A 134 -16.91 6.59 -14.39
N GLU A 135 -16.02 5.84 -13.77
CA GLU A 135 -14.58 6.05 -13.93
C GLU A 135 -14.06 5.54 -15.27
N THR A 136 -14.69 4.49 -15.81
CA THR A 136 -14.39 4.00 -17.17
C THR A 136 -14.84 5.02 -18.24
N ALA A 137 -15.94 5.70 -18.03
CA ALA A 137 -16.41 6.79 -18.88
C ALA A 137 -15.45 7.98 -18.83
N GLN A 138 -15.00 8.39 -17.64
CA GLN A 138 -14.04 9.48 -17.46
C GLN A 138 -12.71 9.17 -18.14
N SER A 139 -12.18 7.95 -17.98
CA SER A 139 -10.92 7.57 -18.63
C SER A 139 -11.00 7.56 -20.16
N LYS A 140 -12.18 7.27 -20.73
CA LYS A 140 -12.42 7.37 -22.17
C LYS A 140 -12.47 8.82 -22.65
N VAL A 141 -13.10 9.71 -21.88
CA VAL A 141 -13.12 11.15 -22.17
C VAL A 141 -11.71 11.73 -22.15
N ASP A 142 -10.92 11.39 -21.14
CA ASP A 142 -9.51 11.84 -21.00
C ASP A 142 -8.62 11.29 -22.12
N ALA A 143 -8.91 10.09 -22.63
CA ALA A 143 -8.18 9.51 -23.76
C ALA A 143 -8.54 10.17 -25.12
N LEU A 144 -9.76 10.69 -25.26
CA LEU A 144 -10.20 11.42 -26.46
C LEU A 144 -9.78 12.89 -26.46
N ALA A 145 -9.42 13.44 -25.30
CA ALA A 145 -8.97 14.82 -25.13
C ALA A 145 -7.44 15.00 -25.34
N LYS A 146 -6.71 13.90 -25.57
CA LYS A 146 -5.28 13.86 -25.88
C LYS A 146 -5.00 13.65 -27.35
#